data_d20358e261fed8e67b6958bc757b8387
#
_entry.id   d20358e261fed8e67b6958bc757b8387
#
_cell.length_a   1.000
_cell.length_b   1.000
_cell.length_c   1.000
_cell.angle_alpha   90.00
_cell.angle_beta   90.00
_cell.angle_gamma   90.00
#
_symmetry.space_group_name_H-M   'P 1'
#
loop_
_entity.id
_entity.type
_entity.pdbx_description
1 polymer ?
#
loop_
_entity_poly.entity_id
_entity_poly.type
_entity_poly.pdbx_seq_one_letter_code
_entity_poly.pdbx_strand_id
1 'polypeptide(L)'
;NSFYQVLSAEAYSKHGFNIHGVVFDELHTQSNRKLFDVMTKGSGDARMQPLYFLITTAGTDTNSICYEVHSKAKDILEGRKHDPTFYPVIYGAEQSDDWTDPKVWKKANPSLDKTIGMDKVVAACNSAKETPGEENAFRQLRLNQWVKQAVRWMPMEKWDACKFAVHPSKLEGRVCYGGLDLSSTTDITAFVLVFPPTDENDKYSILPYFWLPEETLDLRVRRDHVPYDVWEQQGYIMTTEGNVVHYGFIESFIEELGKIYNIREIAFDRWGAVQMSQNLEELGFTLVQFGQGYKDTSPTLDINASTCSLFGGSAISSVIFKMITAFSG
;
A
#
# COMPACT_ATOMS: atom_id res chain seq x y z
N ASN A 1 -37.02 22.01 -23.84
CA ASN A 1 -37.17 21.05 -22.73
C ASN A 1 -35.82 20.78 -22.10
N SER A 2 -35.73 20.87 -20.77
CA SER A 2 -34.56 20.52 -19.99
C SER A 2 -34.83 19.24 -19.23
N PHE A 3 -33.84 18.42 -19.00
CA PHE A 3 -33.95 17.22 -18.18
C PHE A 3 -32.72 17.10 -17.28
N TYR A 4 -32.91 16.40 -16.18
CA TYR A 4 -31.86 15.98 -15.25
C TYR A 4 -31.76 14.47 -15.29
N GLN A 5 -30.56 13.94 -15.35
CA GLN A 5 -30.30 12.49 -15.43
C GLN A 5 -29.14 12.10 -14.54
N VAL A 6 -29.29 11.05 -13.77
CA VAL A 6 -28.20 10.38 -13.05
C VAL A 6 -27.50 9.45 -14.03
N LEU A 7 -26.18 9.48 -14.04
CA LEU A 7 -25.35 8.67 -14.93
C LEU A 7 -24.53 7.66 -14.13
N SER A 8 -24.31 6.49 -14.73
CA SER A 8 -23.31 5.52 -14.23
C SER A 8 -21.89 6.01 -14.51
N ALA A 9 -20.90 5.45 -13.79
CA ALA A 9 -19.48 5.80 -13.94
C ALA A 9 -18.84 5.39 -15.28
N GLU A 10 -19.56 4.75 -16.19
CA GLU A 10 -19.06 4.28 -17.48
C GLU A 10 -18.89 5.41 -18.49
N ALA A 11 -17.64 5.70 -18.85
CA ALA A 11 -17.31 6.81 -19.77
C ALA A 11 -17.75 6.55 -21.23
N TYR A 12 -17.67 5.30 -21.70
CA TYR A 12 -17.85 4.97 -23.12
C TYR A 12 -19.25 5.29 -23.70
N SER A 13 -20.29 5.25 -22.86
CA SER A 13 -21.66 5.53 -23.28
C SER A 13 -22.06 7.00 -23.13
N LYS A 14 -21.14 7.89 -22.73
CA LYS A 14 -21.45 9.29 -22.36
C LYS A 14 -20.93 10.34 -23.36
N HIS A 15 -20.34 9.91 -24.47
CA HIS A 15 -19.94 10.82 -25.54
C HIS A 15 -21.17 11.44 -26.24
N GLY A 16 -21.07 12.72 -26.61
CA GLY A 16 -22.10 13.42 -27.39
C GLY A 16 -23.21 14.10 -26.59
N PHE A 17 -23.13 14.14 -25.26
CA PHE A 17 -24.06 14.94 -24.47
C PHE A 17 -23.83 16.44 -24.64
N ASN A 18 -24.93 17.21 -24.82
CA ASN A 18 -24.90 18.67 -24.81
C ASN A 18 -25.19 19.17 -23.38
N ILE A 19 -24.17 19.23 -22.56
CA ILE A 19 -24.26 19.46 -21.11
C ILE A 19 -24.34 20.94 -20.82
N HIS A 20 -25.31 21.34 -19.97
CA HIS A 20 -25.39 22.67 -19.38
C HIS A 20 -24.83 22.69 -17.94
N GLY A 21 -25.02 21.60 -17.20
CA GLY A 21 -24.46 21.43 -15.85
C GLY A 21 -24.16 19.97 -15.56
N VAL A 22 -23.08 19.74 -14.81
CA VAL A 22 -22.70 18.43 -14.27
C VAL A 22 -22.40 18.58 -12.78
N VAL A 23 -22.90 17.64 -12.02
CA VAL A 23 -22.50 17.43 -10.63
C VAL A 23 -21.70 16.13 -10.55
N PHE A 24 -20.45 16.20 -10.18
CA PHE A 24 -19.63 15.05 -9.79
C PHE A 24 -19.72 14.92 -8.29
N ASP A 25 -20.38 13.88 -7.84
CA ASP A 25 -20.44 13.50 -6.43
C ASP A 25 -19.37 12.43 -6.14
N GLU A 26 -18.71 12.56 -5.00
CA GLU A 26 -17.64 11.65 -4.56
C GLU A 26 -16.52 11.45 -5.61
N LEU A 27 -15.99 12.55 -6.15
CA LEU A 27 -14.98 12.53 -7.21
C LEU A 27 -13.77 11.65 -6.87
N HIS A 28 -13.44 11.47 -5.58
CA HIS A 28 -12.34 10.62 -5.12
C HIS A 28 -12.54 9.13 -5.44
N THR A 29 -13.79 8.69 -5.71
CA THR A 29 -14.09 7.30 -6.04
C THR A 29 -13.90 6.98 -7.53
N GLN A 30 -13.62 7.98 -8.38
CA GLN A 30 -13.38 7.74 -9.80
C GLN A 30 -12.07 6.99 -10.02
N SER A 31 -12.16 5.81 -10.59
CA SER A 31 -11.02 4.93 -10.87
C SER A 31 -10.04 5.49 -11.92
N ASN A 32 -10.50 6.41 -12.77
CA ASN A 32 -9.69 7.08 -13.78
C ASN A 32 -10.35 8.39 -14.26
N ARG A 33 -9.58 9.19 -14.99
CA ARG A 33 -10.03 10.50 -15.48
C ARG A 33 -11.01 10.46 -16.68
N LYS A 34 -11.26 9.30 -17.29
CA LYS A 34 -12.00 9.23 -18.57
C LYS A 34 -13.38 9.85 -18.53
N LEU A 35 -14.19 9.52 -17.50
CA LEU A 35 -15.53 10.09 -17.35
C LEU A 35 -15.45 11.61 -17.13
N PHE A 36 -14.55 12.06 -16.27
CA PHE A 36 -14.33 13.48 -16.01
C PHE A 36 -13.99 14.23 -17.29
N ASP A 37 -13.05 13.73 -18.09
CA ASP A 37 -12.63 14.37 -19.35
C ASP A 37 -13.77 14.40 -20.38
N VAL A 38 -14.53 13.31 -20.55
CA VAL A 38 -15.68 13.26 -21.45
C VAL A 38 -16.74 14.31 -21.07
N MET A 39 -17.03 14.44 -19.79
CA MET A 39 -18.08 15.33 -19.30
C MET A 39 -17.65 16.80 -19.23
N THR A 40 -16.35 17.10 -19.12
CA THR A 40 -15.86 18.48 -18.98
C THR A 40 -15.21 19.04 -20.25
N LYS A 41 -14.62 18.19 -21.10
CA LYS A 41 -13.86 18.63 -22.27
C LYS A 41 -14.57 18.43 -23.61
N GLY A 42 -15.56 17.55 -23.68
CA GLY A 42 -16.19 17.18 -24.95
C GLY A 42 -17.65 17.59 -25.09
N SER A 43 -18.27 18.19 -24.09
CA SER A 43 -19.72 18.33 -24.07
C SER A 43 -20.27 19.73 -23.75
N GLY A 44 -19.39 20.69 -23.46
CA GLY A 44 -19.80 22.03 -23.05
C GLY A 44 -19.69 23.12 -24.11
N ASP A 45 -19.05 22.89 -25.26
CA ASP A 45 -18.70 23.92 -26.26
C ASP A 45 -19.93 24.60 -26.91
N ALA A 46 -21.07 23.89 -26.93
CA ALA A 46 -22.32 24.45 -27.46
C ALA A 46 -23.07 25.33 -26.43
N ARG A 47 -22.56 25.46 -25.19
CA ARG A 47 -23.19 26.23 -24.12
C ARG A 47 -22.33 27.45 -23.78
N MET A 48 -22.99 28.60 -23.59
CA MET A 48 -22.25 29.84 -23.23
C MET A 48 -21.71 29.83 -21.80
N GLN A 49 -22.38 29.15 -20.86
CA GLN A 49 -21.98 29.08 -19.46
C GLN A 49 -22.28 27.69 -18.89
N PRO A 50 -21.50 26.67 -19.24
CA PRO A 50 -21.64 25.36 -18.62
C PRO A 50 -21.16 25.43 -17.16
N LEU A 51 -21.85 24.73 -16.25
CA LEU A 51 -21.48 24.65 -14.82
C LEU A 51 -21.00 23.24 -14.49
N TYR A 52 -19.82 23.14 -13.93
CA TYR A 52 -19.26 21.91 -13.38
C TYR A 52 -19.15 22.04 -11.88
N PHE A 53 -19.92 21.24 -11.13
CA PHE A 53 -19.95 21.25 -9.67
C PHE A 53 -19.33 19.97 -9.14
N LEU A 54 -18.22 20.06 -8.41
CA LEU A 54 -17.45 18.92 -7.92
C LEU A 54 -17.59 18.87 -6.40
N ILE A 55 -18.08 17.75 -5.88
CA ILE A 55 -18.22 17.51 -4.45
C ILE A 55 -17.46 16.23 -4.11
N THR A 56 -16.62 16.30 -3.09
CA THR A 56 -15.83 15.13 -2.70
C THR A 56 -15.25 15.29 -1.30
N THR A 57 -14.96 14.16 -0.67
CA THR A 57 -14.00 14.09 0.44
C THR A 57 -12.59 13.83 -0.11
N ALA A 58 -11.59 13.90 0.76
CA ALA A 58 -10.24 13.48 0.45
C ALA A 58 -10.19 11.99 0.11
N GLY A 59 -9.27 11.62 -0.77
CA GLY A 59 -9.01 10.24 -1.15
C GLY A 59 -7.69 9.70 -0.60
N THR A 60 -7.30 8.54 -1.11
CA THR A 60 -6.04 7.87 -0.78
C THR A 60 -5.06 7.87 -1.96
N ASP A 61 -5.56 8.03 -3.18
CA ASP A 61 -4.75 8.02 -4.40
C ASP A 61 -4.38 9.43 -4.83
N THR A 62 -3.11 9.79 -4.64
CA THR A 62 -2.55 11.08 -5.05
C THR A 62 -2.29 11.21 -6.56
N ASN A 63 -2.53 10.15 -7.35
CA ASN A 63 -2.46 10.18 -8.81
C ASN A 63 -3.85 10.29 -9.46
N SER A 64 -4.91 10.37 -8.65
CA SER A 64 -6.28 10.48 -9.13
C SER A 64 -6.60 11.85 -9.68
N ILE A 65 -7.62 11.92 -10.57
CA ILE A 65 -8.17 13.19 -11.05
C ILE A 65 -8.68 14.07 -9.89
N CYS A 66 -9.19 13.47 -8.82
CA CYS A 66 -9.62 14.19 -7.64
C CYS A 66 -8.46 14.92 -6.96
N TYR A 67 -7.29 14.28 -6.83
CA TYR A 67 -6.11 14.93 -6.26
C TYR A 67 -5.54 16.03 -7.17
N GLU A 68 -5.57 15.84 -8.50
CA GLU A 68 -5.19 16.89 -9.47
C GLU A 68 -6.05 18.14 -9.29
N VAL A 69 -7.38 17.97 -9.20
CA VAL A 69 -8.33 19.07 -8.96
C VAL A 69 -8.12 19.70 -7.59
N HIS A 70 -7.89 18.90 -6.55
CA HIS A 70 -7.58 19.38 -5.20
C HIS A 70 -6.30 20.22 -5.17
N SER A 71 -5.24 19.78 -5.85
CA SER A 71 -3.98 20.52 -5.95
C SER A 71 -4.16 21.85 -6.66
N LYS A 72 -4.93 21.88 -7.76
CA LYS A 72 -5.33 23.13 -8.43
C LYS A 72 -6.09 24.04 -7.47
N ALA A 73 -7.04 23.50 -6.71
CA ALA A 73 -7.81 24.24 -5.74
C ALA A 73 -6.92 24.88 -4.65
N LYS A 74 -5.97 24.14 -4.09
CA LYS A 74 -4.98 24.66 -3.13
C LYS A 74 -4.11 25.76 -3.74
N ASP A 75 -3.59 25.54 -4.95
CA ASP A 75 -2.77 26.55 -5.64
C ASP A 75 -3.50 27.88 -5.82
N ILE A 76 -4.81 27.85 -6.10
CA ILE A 76 -5.63 29.07 -6.24
C ILE A 76 -5.89 29.71 -4.88
N LEU A 77 -6.26 28.95 -3.85
CA LEU A 77 -6.50 29.45 -2.51
C LEU A 77 -5.25 30.08 -1.87
N GLU A 78 -4.08 29.53 -2.18
CA GLU A 78 -2.79 30.02 -1.71
C GLU A 78 -2.19 31.11 -2.62
N GLY A 79 -2.89 31.53 -3.67
CA GLY A 79 -2.46 32.59 -4.58
C GLY A 79 -1.33 32.21 -5.55
N ARG A 80 -0.99 30.92 -5.65
CA ARG A 80 0.03 30.42 -6.63
C ARG A 80 -0.49 30.35 -8.06
N LYS A 81 -1.81 30.20 -8.23
CA LYS A 81 -2.48 30.19 -9.53
C LYS A 81 -3.68 31.14 -9.52
N HIS A 82 -4.00 31.70 -10.68
CA HIS A 82 -5.19 32.52 -10.88
C HIS A 82 -6.07 31.89 -11.98
N ASP A 83 -7.31 31.54 -11.63
CA ASP A 83 -8.32 31.06 -12.56
C ASP A 83 -9.68 31.61 -12.15
N PRO A 84 -10.19 32.69 -12.84
CA PRO A 84 -11.44 33.32 -12.48
C PRO A 84 -12.68 32.45 -12.77
N THR A 85 -12.50 31.36 -13.49
CA THR A 85 -13.57 30.41 -13.82
C THR A 85 -13.66 29.24 -12.84
N PHE A 86 -12.71 29.14 -11.90
CA PHE A 86 -12.66 28.07 -10.92
C PHE A 86 -12.80 28.63 -9.49
N TYR A 87 -13.88 28.27 -8.81
CA TYR A 87 -14.17 28.71 -7.45
C TYR A 87 -13.93 27.56 -6.43
N PRO A 88 -12.77 27.49 -5.78
CA PRO A 88 -12.45 26.43 -4.83
C PRO A 88 -12.94 26.74 -3.44
N VAL A 89 -13.47 25.72 -2.75
CA VAL A 89 -13.76 25.73 -1.32
C VAL A 89 -13.23 24.43 -0.72
N ILE A 90 -12.36 24.52 0.29
CA ILE A 90 -11.80 23.35 0.98
C ILE A 90 -12.04 23.50 2.48
N TYR A 91 -12.74 22.54 3.07
CA TYR A 91 -12.84 22.37 4.51
C TYR A 91 -12.06 21.12 4.91
N GLY A 92 -10.98 21.25 5.62
CA GLY A 92 -10.12 20.14 6.00
C GLY A 92 -9.05 20.55 6.99
N ALA A 93 -8.40 19.58 7.59
CA ALA A 93 -7.23 19.76 8.42
C ALA A 93 -5.95 19.65 7.58
N GLU A 94 -4.92 20.41 7.93
CA GLU A 94 -3.58 20.25 7.35
C GLU A 94 -2.89 19.00 7.93
N GLN A 95 -1.87 18.50 7.23
CA GLN A 95 -1.12 17.32 7.70
C GLN A 95 -0.39 17.54 9.03
N SER A 96 -0.04 18.82 9.33
CA SER A 96 0.61 19.24 10.56
C SER A 96 -0.35 19.50 11.71
N ASP A 97 -1.67 19.55 11.47
CA ASP A 97 -2.67 19.78 12.51
C ASP A 97 -2.77 18.57 13.44
N ASP A 98 -2.95 18.82 14.73
CA ASP A 98 -3.25 17.75 15.69
C ASP A 98 -4.66 17.20 15.43
N TRP A 99 -4.71 15.98 14.91
CA TRP A 99 -5.96 15.33 14.55
C TRP A 99 -6.87 15.01 15.75
N THR A 100 -6.36 15.13 16.97
CA THR A 100 -7.11 14.87 18.19
C THR A 100 -7.69 16.15 18.82
N ASP A 101 -7.37 17.34 18.27
CA ASP A 101 -7.86 18.62 18.77
C ASP A 101 -9.28 18.94 18.24
N PRO A 102 -10.27 19.16 19.12
CA PRO A 102 -11.62 19.58 18.72
C PRO A 102 -11.68 20.87 17.88
N LYS A 103 -10.69 21.76 17.98
CA LYS A 103 -10.63 22.95 17.13
C LYS A 103 -10.35 22.58 15.69
N VAL A 104 -9.50 21.59 15.45
CA VAL A 104 -9.20 21.05 14.12
C VAL A 104 -10.44 20.38 13.54
N TRP A 105 -11.22 19.66 14.37
CA TRP A 105 -12.48 19.06 13.92
C TRP A 105 -13.49 20.09 13.45
N LYS A 106 -13.60 21.24 14.14
CA LYS A 106 -14.47 22.37 13.74
C LYS A 106 -13.98 23.05 12.46
N LYS A 107 -12.67 23.16 12.27
CA LYS A 107 -12.05 23.68 11.03
C LYS A 107 -12.44 22.81 9.83
N ALA A 108 -12.38 21.49 9.98
CA ALA A 108 -12.72 20.54 8.93
C ALA A 108 -14.22 20.36 8.73
N ASN A 109 -15.03 20.59 9.77
CA ASN A 109 -16.49 20.42 9.75
C ASN A 109 -17.21 21.68 10.27
N PRO A 110 -17.47 22.68 9.42
CA PRO A 110 -18.14 23.91 9.82
C PRO A 110 -19.53 23.71 10.41
N SER A 111 -20.18 22.59 10.07
CA SER A 111 -21.51 22.23 10.57
C SER A 111 -21.50 21.35 11.83
N LEU A 112 -20.33 21.11 12.42
CA LEU A 112 -20.20 20.35 13.66
C LEU A 112 -21.04 20.98 14.78
N ASP A 113 -21.72 20.16 15.56
CA ASP A 113 -22.75 20.46 16.55
C ASP A 113 -24.12 20.91 15.96
N LYS A 114 -24.23 21.02 14.62
CA LYS A 114 -25.50 21.30 13.94
C LYS A 114 -26.04 20.08 13.21
N THR A 115 -25.19 19.40 12.43
CA THR A 115 -25.55 18.22 11.65
C THR A 115 -24.92 16.94 12.20
N ILE A 116 -23.77 17.04 12.83
CA ILE A 116 -23.04 15.93 13.45
C ILE A 116 -22.76 16.34 14.90
N GLY A 117 -23.19 15.53 15.86
CA GLY A 117 -22.90 15.78 17.28
C GLY A 117 -21.43 15.59 17.60
N MET A 118 -20.89 16.46 18.46
CA MET A 118 -19.52 16.42 18.94
C MET A 118 -19.18 15.07 19.61
N ASP A 119 -20.13 14.50 20.34
CA ASP A 119 -20.01 13.20 21.00
C ASP A 119 -19.63 12.07 20.04
N LYS A 120 -20.21 12.07 18.83
CA LYS A 120 -19.88 11.06 17.79
C LYS A 120 -18.45 11.20 17.26
N VAL A 121 -17.97 12.44 17.14
CA VAL A 121 -16.58 12.68 16.67
C VAL A 121 -15.59 12.32 17.78
N VAL A 122 -15.90 12.62 19.04
CA VAL A 122 -15.10 12.20 20.21
C VAL A 122 -14.99 10.68 20.27
N ALA A 123 -16.12 9.96 20.13
CA ALA A 123 -16.13 8.51 20.16
C ALA A 123 -15.27 7.91 19.02
N ALA A 124 -15.42 8.43 17.80
CA ALA A 124 -14.63 7.99 16.65
C ALA A 124 -13.12 8.30 16.82
N CYS A 125 -12.77 9.45 17.41
CA CYS A 125 -11.38 9.80 17.71
C CYS A 125 -10.78 8.85 18.76
N ASN A 126 -11.53 8.51 19.81
CA ASN A 126 -11.04 7.60 20.85
C ASN A 126 -10.82 6.19 20.26
N SER A 127 -11.74 5.68 19.43
CA SER A 127 -11.56 4.41 18.71
C SER A 127 -10.30 4.44 17.82
N ALA A 128 -10.11 5.53 17.09
CA ALA A 128 -8.95 5.72 16.22
C ALA A 128 -7.60 5.80 16.96
N LYS A 129 -7.60 6.27 18.23
CA LYS A 129 -6.40 6.25 19.08
C LYS A 129 -6.00 4.84 19.51
N GLU A 130 -6.96 3.96 19.68
CA GLU A 130 -6.74 2.58 20.10
C GLU A 130 -6.41 1.66 18.92
N THR A 131 -6.95 1.98 17.73
CA THR A 131 -6.84 1.13 16.54
C THR A 131 -6.14 1.87 15.39
N PRO A 132 -4.86 1.61 15.11
CA PRO A 132 -4.09 2.34 14.08
C PRO A 132 -4.72 2.34 12.67
N GLY A 133 -5.46 1.28 12.32
CA GLY A 133 -6.20 1.21 11.06
C GLY A 133 -7.33 2.23 10.96
N GLU A 134 -7.95 2.60 12.08
CA GLU A 134 -9.05 3.57 12.14
C GLU A 134 -8.57 5.02 12.11
N GLU A 135 -7.31 5.32 12.49
CA GLU A 135 -6.75 6.65 12.43
C GLU A 135 -6.82 7.22 11.00
N ASN A 136 -6.41 6.46 10.00
CA ASN A 136 -6.47 6.90 8.61
C ASN A 136 -7.92 7.16 8.15
N ALA A 137 -8.84 6.29 8.53
CA ALA A 137 -10.26 6.48 8.23
C ALA A 137 -10.81 7.75 8.92
N PHE A 138 -10.44 8.00 10.19
CA PHE A 138 -10.81 9.23 10.90
C PHE A 138 -10.25 10.47 10.22
N ARG A 139 -8.95 10.46 9.87
CA ARG A 139 -8.30 11.57 9.17
C ARG A 139 -8.95 11.86 7.82
N GLN A 140 -9.25 10.82 7.04
CA GLN A 140 -9.89 10.96 5.73
C GLN A 140 -11.33 11.44 5.86
N LEU A 141 -12.16 10.72 6.63
CA LEU A 141 -13.61 10.90 6.61
C LEU A 141 -14.11 11.99 7.57
N ARG A 142 -13.34 12.32 8.63
CA ARG A 142 -13.72 13.36 9.60
C ARG A 142 -12.93 14.64 9.46
N LEU A 143 -11.69 14.57 8.99
CA LEU A 143 -10.82 15.72 8.85
C LEU A 143 -10.54 16.13 7.41
N ASN A 144 -11.05 15.36 6.46
CA ASN A 144 -10.85 15.60 5.03
C ASN A 144 -9.35 15.71 4.64
N GLN A 145 -8.51 14.90 5.30
CA GLN A 145 -7.09 14.80 5.02
C GLN A 145 -6.81 13.73 3.99
N TRP A 146 -5.93 14.03 3.03
CA TRP A 146 -5.40 13.02 2.13
C TRP A 146 -4.47 12.08 2.89
N VAL A 147 -4.76 10.79 2.83
CA VAL A 147 -3.97 9.74 3.48
C VAL A 147 -3.33 8.84 2.42
N LYS A 148 -2.07 8.48 2.61
CA LYS A 148 -1.33 7.68 1.61
C LYS A 148 -1.78 6.22 1.55
N GLN A 149 -2.45 5.74 2.60
CA GLN A 149 -3.00 4.38 2.69
C GLN A 149 -4.38 4.42 3.33
N ALA A 150 -5.34 3.69 2.77
CA ALA A 150 -6.67 3.53 3.35
C ALA A 150 -6.63 2.84 4.72
N VAL A 151 -5.68 1.91 4.92
CA VAL A 151 -5.44 1.20 6.19
C VAL A 151 -3.94 1.12 6.45
N ARG A 152 -3.49 1.68 7.58
CA ARG A 152 -2.16 1.39 8.10
C ARG A 152 -2.20 0.05 8.83
N TRP A 153 -1.53 -0.93 8.27
CA TRP A 153 -1.39 -2.21 8.93
C TRP A 153 -0.44 -2.15 10.13
N MET A 154 0.61 -1.28 10.07
CA MET A 154 1.59 -1.15 11.14
C MET A 154 1.91 0.31 11.49
N PRO A 155 1.97 0.69 12.78
CA PRO A 155 2.50 1.97 13.21
C PRO A 155 3.99 2.09 12.86
N MET A 156 4.38 3.17 12.18
CA MET A 156 5.78 3.38 11.75
C MET A 156 6.75 3.46 12.93
N GLU A 157 6.30 3.93 14.09
CA GLU A 157 7.11 3.97 15.31
C GLU A 157 7.59 2.57 15.74
N LYS A 158 6.72 1.55 15.60
CA LYS A 158 7.08 0.16 15.90
C LYS A 158 8.04 -0.42 14.86
N TRP A 159 7.83 -0.07 13.59
CA TRP A 159 8.75 -0.43 12.50
C TRP A 159 10.12 0.19 12.73
N ASP A 160 10.17 1.49 13.03
CA ASP A 160 11.42 2.21 13.25
C ASP A 160 12.16 1.73 14.52
N ALA A 161 11.45 1.25 15.53
CA ALA A 161 12.06 0.64 16.71
C ALA A 161 12.82 -0.67 16.43
N CYS A 162 12.56 -1.30 15.26
CA CYS A 162 13.27 -2.50 14.81
C CYS A 162 14.53 -2.18 13.98
N LYS A 163 14.83 -0.90 13.75
CA LYS A 163 15.99 -0.44 13.00
C LYS A 163 17.28 -0.73 13.78
N PHE A 164 17.91 -1.83 13.48
CA PHE A 164 19.32 -2.07 13.85
C PHE A 164 20.05 -2.66 12.67
N ALA A 165 21.34 -2.37 12.58
CA ALA A 165 22.17 -2.84 11.49
C ALA A 165 22.41 -4.36 11.63
N VAL A 166 21.93 -5.12 10.66
CA VAL A 166 22.25 -6.54 10.54
C VAL A 166 23.53 -6.67 9.72
N HIS A 167 24.54 -7.33 10.28
CA HIS A 167 25.80 -7.58 9.62
C HIS A 167 25.86 -9.04 9.15
N PRO A 168 25.74 -9.35 7.85
CA PRO A 168 25.70 -10.73 7.34
C PRO A 168 26.90 -11.57 7.78
N SER A 169 28.09 -11.00 7.84
CA SER A 169 29.30 -11.69 8.28
C SER A 169 29.26 -12.22 9.73
N LYS A 170 28.43 -11.62 10.60
CA LYS A 170 28.23 -12.12 11.97
C LYS A 170 27.24 -13.28 12.06
N LEU A 171 26.56 -13.56 10.97
CA LEU A 171 25.55 -14.60 10.86
C LEU A 171 26.08 -15.88 10.19
N GLU A 172 27.31 -15.86 9.65
CA GLU A 172 27.92 -17.01 8.99
C GLU A 172 27.95 -18.24 9.90
N GLY A 173 27.52 -19.39 9.38
CA GLY A 173 27.41 -20.66 10.09
C GLY A 173 26.24 -20.74 11.10
N ARG A 174 25.52 -19.65 11.38
CA ARG A 174 24.38 -19.67 12.30
C ARG A 174 23.21 -20.44 11.70
N VAL A 175 22.45 -21.06 12.58
CA VAL A 175 21.17 -21.68 12.24
C VAL A 175 20.18 -20.59 11.81
N CYS A 176 19.50 -20.84 10.70
CA CYS A 176 18.42 -19.98 10.21
C CYS A 176 17.35 -20.80 9.50
N TYR A 177 16.25 -20.13 9.25
CA TYR A 177 15.10 -20.67 8.53
C TYR A 177 14.81 -19.79 7.30
N GLY A 178 14.46 -20.42 6.18
CA GLY A 178 14.14 -19.75 4.92
C GLY A 178 12.64 -19.62 4.70
N GLY A 179 12.21 -18.55 4.04
CA GLY A 179 10.85 -18.39 3.51
C GLY A 179 10.90 -17.93 2.07
N LEU A 180 10.21 -18.65 1.21
CA LEU A 180 10.19 -18.42 -0.25
C LEU A 180 8.78 -18.07 -0.70
N ASP A 181 8.66 -16.94 -1.38
CA ASP A 181 7.45 -16.50 -2.06
C ASP A 181 7.76 -16.24 -3.53
N LEU A 182 7.16 -17.04 -4.41
CA LEU A 182 7.43 -17.00 -5.84
C LEU A 182 6.34 -16.22 -6.58
N SER A 183 6.78 -15.30 -7.39
CA SER A 183 5.92 -14.62 -8.36
C SER A 183 6.48 -14.81 -9.77
N SER A 184 5.62 -15.11 -10.72
CA SER A 184 6.04 -15.30 -12.11
C SER A 184 6.08 -13.99 -12.91
N THR A 185 5.08 -13.11 -12.77
CA THR A 185 4.92 -11.97 -13.70
C THR A 185 4.51 -10.63 -13.09
N THR A 186 3.78 -10.60 -12.00
CA THR A 186 3.14 -9.37 -11.52
C THR A 186 3.60 -8.89 -10.15
N ASP A 187 4.17 -9.74 -9.35
CA ASP A 187 4.59 -9.45 -7.99
C ASP A 187 6.12 -9.58 -7.83
N ILE A 188 6.65 -9.27 -6.66
CA ILE A 188 8.06 -9.43 -6.31
C ILE A 188 8.28 -10.87 -5.83
N THR A 189 9.31 -11.55 -6.35
CA THR A 189 9.76 -12.80 -5.75
C THR A 189 10.65 -12.49 -4.57
N ALA A 190 10.42 -13.17 -3.45
CA ALA A 190 11.13 -12.94 -2.20
C ALA A 190 11.69 -14.24 -1.61
N PHE A 191 12.92 -14.19 -1.12
CA PHE A 191 13.49 -15.19 -0.23
C PHE A 191 14.02 -14.49 1.03
N VAL A 192 13.62 -14.96 2.19
CA VAL A 192 13.97 -14.30 3.46
C VAL A 192 14.58 -15.32 4.40
N LEU A 193 15.76 -15.01 4.96
CA LEU A 193 16.37 -15.79 6.04
C LEU A 193 16.08 -15.14 7.39
N VAL A 194 15.62 -15.94 8.35
CA VAL A 194 15.39 -15.54 9.74
C VAL A 194 16.33 -16.30 10.65
N PHE A 195 17.10 -15.57 11.43
CA PHE A 195 18.05 -16.09 12.40
C PHE A 195 17.47 -15.90 13.82
N PRO A 196 17.15 -16.98 14.52
CA PRO A 196 16.68 -16.90 15.91
C PRO A 196 17.74 -16.29 16.83
N PRO A 197 17.32 -15.67 17.95
CA PRO A 197 18.25 -15.20 18.97
C PRO A 197 19.08 -16.35 19.54
N THR A 198 20.32 -16.06 19.90
CA THR A 198 21.25 -17.03 20.51
C THR A 198 21.21 -17.01 22.02
N ASP A 199 20.74 -15.93 22.61
CA ASP A 199 20.54 -15.76 24.05
C ASP A 199 19.34 -14.83 24.33
N GLU A 200 18.98 -14.63 25.62
CA GLU A 200 17.81 -13.85 26.04
C GLU A 200 17.90 -12.35 25.68
N ASN A 201 19.10 -11.82 25.42
CA ASN A 201 19.33 -10.43 25.07
C ASN A 201 19.49 -10.20 23.57
N ASP A 202 19.64 -11.28 22.78
CA ASP A 202 19.73 -11.22 21.31
C ASP A 202 18.35 -11.01 20.68
N LYS A 203 18.32 -10.59 19.44
CA LYS A 203 17.11 -10.36 18.64
C LYS A 203 17.11 -11.23 17.41
N TYR A 204 15.93 -11.46 16.84
CA TYR A 204 15.83 -12.03 15.51
C TYR A 204 16.55 -11.14 14.51
N SER A 205 17.42 -11.72 13.69
CA SER A 205 18.04 -11.06 12.56
C SER A 205 17.42 -11.56 11.26
N ILE A 206 17.16 -10.65 10.33
CA ILE A 206 16.45 -10.96 9.08
C ILE A 206 17.30 -10.49 7.92
N LEU A 207 17.51 -11.38 6.94
CA LEU A 207 18.15 -11.08 5.67
C LEU A 207 17.17 -11.32 4.53
N PRO A 208 16.56 -10.28 3.96
CA PRO A 208 15.66 -10.38 2.83
C PRO A 208 16.42 -10.27 1.50
N TYR A 209 15.94 -11.03 0.50
CA TYR A 209 16.40 -11.00 -0.88
C TYR A 209 15.19 -10.93 -1.80
N PHE A 210 15.25 -10.04 -2.80
CA PHE A 210 14.13 -9.76 -3.69
C PHE A 210 14.56 -9.79 -5.14
N TRP A 211 13.69 -10.28 -6.03
CA TRP A 211 13.93 -10.33 -7.47
C TRP A 211 12.76 -9.83 -8.27
N LEU A 212 13.10 -9.14 -9.36
CA LEU A 212 12.19 -8.71 -10.42
C LEU A 212 12.79 -9.07 -11.78
N PRO A 213 11.95 -9.28 -12.82
CA PRO A 213 12.44 -9.39 -14.18
C PRO A 213 12.98 -8.05 -14.67
N GLU A 214 14.17 -8.04 -15.27
CA GLU A 214 14.84 -6.82 -15.75
C GLU A 214 14.03 -6.09 -16.81
N GLU A 215 13.50 -6.78 -17.81
CA GLU A 215 12.75 -6.18 -18.92
C GLU A 215 11.44 -5.50 -18.48
N THR A 216 10.89 -5.86 -17.33
CA THR A 216 9.63 -5.30 -16.82
C THR A 216 9.83 -4.21 -15.78
N LEU A 217 11.07 -3.90 -15.37
CA LEU A 217 11.38 -3.00 -14.26
C LEU A 217 10.79 -1.59 -14.49
N ASP A 218 11.11 -0.95 -15.62
CA ASP A 218 10.61 0.38 -15.98
C ASP A 218 9.09 0.45 -16.08
N LEU A 219 8.48 -0.62 -16.62
CA LEU A 219 7.03 -0.69 -16.74
C LEU A 219 6.36 -0.77 -15.37
N ARG A 220 6.97 -1.50 -14.43
CA ARG A 220 6.50 -1.63 -13.05
C ARG A 220 6.65 -0.32 -12.28
N VAL A 221 7.78 0.40 -12.43
CA VAL A 221 7.97 1.73 -11.84
C VAL A 221 6.83 2.66 -12.23
N ARG A 222 6.45 2.67 -13.53
CA ARG A 222 5.35 3.51 -14.03
C ARG A 222 3.97 3.05 -13.59
N ARG A 223 3.75 1.74 -13.51
CA ARG A 223 2.44 1.16 -13.15
C ARG A 223 2.16 1.27 -11.65
N ASP A 224 3.16 0.92 -10.83
CA ASP A 224 3.00 0.77 -9.39
C ASP A 224 3.36 2.06 -8.64
N HIS A 225 4.00 3.02 -9.33
CA HIS A 225 4.53 4.26 -8.75
C HIS A 225 5.50 4.02 -7.59
N VAL A 226 6.27 2.94 -7.70
CA VAL A 226 7.30 2.52 -6.75
C VAL A 226 8.66 2.61 -7.42
N PRO A 227 9.69 3.19 -6.78
CA PRO A 227 11.01 3.41 -7.37
C PRO A 227 11.87 2.13 -7.35
N TYR A 228 11.41 1.08 -8.04
CA TYR A 228 12.13 -0.20 -8.12
C TYR A 228 13.51 -0.07 -8.77
N ASP A 229 13.66 0.83 -9.73
CA ASP A 229 14.90 1.19 -10.39
C ASP A 229 15.94 1.77 -9.41
N VAL A 230 15.50 2.63 -8.50
CA VAL A 230 16.36 3.16 -7.43
C VAL A 230 16.75 2.07 -6.44
N TRP A 231 15.82 1.19 -6.09
CA TRP A 231 16.10 0.08 -5.17
C TRP A 231 17.02 -0.97 -5.77
N GLU A 232 16.94 -1.21 -7.07
CA GLU A 232 17.88 -2.05 -7.82
C GLU A 232 19.27 -1.46 -7.78
N GLN A 233 19.44 -0.16 -8.13
CA GLN A 233 20.71 0.55 -8.07
C GLN A 233 21.33 0.58 -6.66
N GLN A 234 20.50 0.59 -5.62
CA GLN A 234 20.93 0.52 -4.23
C GLN A 234 21.23 -0.90 -3.74
N GLY A 235 20.96 -1.92 -4.56
CA GLY A 235 21.18 -3.33 -4.22
C GLY A 235 20.10 -3.93 -3.27
N TYR A 236 18.96 -3.28 -3.12
CA TYR A 236 17.85 -3.82 -2.33
C TYR A 236 17.01 -4.83 -3.11
N ILE A 237 17.02 -4.74 -4.43
CA ILE A 237 16.35 -5.65 -5.34
C ILE A 237 17.38 -6.13 -6.36
N MET A 238 17.35 -7.41 -6.70
CA MET A 238 18.10 -8.01 -7.79
C MET A 238 17.20 -8.18 -9.01
N THR A 239 17.78 -8.08 -10.19
CA THR A 239 17.07 -8.38 -11.43
C THR A 239 17.48 -9.74 -11.99
N THR A 240 16.54 -10.41 -12.64
CA THR A 240 16.82 -11.60 -13.46
C THR A 240 16.58 -11.27 -14.92
N GLU A 241 17.39 -11.85 -15.80
CA GLU A 241 17.30 -11.66 -17.24
C GLU A 241 15.93 -12.09 -17.79
N GLY A 242 15.36 -11.31 -18.73
CA GLY A 242 14.09 -11.60 -19.38
C GLY A 242 12.88 -10.89 -18.76
N ASN A 243 11.70 -11.32 -19.20
CA ASN A 243 10.39 -10.72 -18.81
C ASN A 243 9.67 -11.47 -17.67
N VAL A 244 10.22 -12.59 -17.24
CA VAL A 244 9.75 -13.40 -16.09
C VAL A 244 10.92 -13.69 -15.16
N VAL A 245 10.64 -13.93 -13.89
CA VAL A 245 11.67 -14.27 -12.92
C VAL A 245 12.26 -15.65 -13.27
N HIS A 246 13.59 -15.70 -13.40
CA HIS A 246 14.30 -16.93 -13.71
C HIS A 246 14.57 -17.74 -12.43
N TYR A 247 13.79 -18.77 -12.18
CA TYR A 247 13.85 -19.57 -10.95
C TYR A 247 15.19 -20.29 -10.75
N GLY A 248 15.84 -20.75 -11.82
CA GLY A 248 17.17 -21.37 -11.72
C GLY A 248 18.25 -20.43 -11.15
N PHE A 249 18.12 -19.12 -11.37
CA PHE A 249 19.00 -18.15 -10.74
C PHE A 249 18.77 -18.11 -9.21
N ILE A 250 17.50 -18.15 -8.79
CA ILE A 250 17.12 -18.14 -7.37
C ILE A 250 17.57 -19.42 -6.68
N GLU A 251 17.42 -20.59 -7.33
CA GLU A 251 17.88 -21.89 -6.83
C GLU A 251 19.39 -21.87 -6.57
N SER A 252 20.18 -21.40 -7.54
CA SER A 252 21.62 -21.27 -7.39
C SER A 252 22.01 -20.28 -6.28
N PHE A 253 21.25 -19.19 -6.13
CA PHE A 253 21.47 -18.21 -5.08
C PHE A 253 21.18 -18.81 -3.69
N ILE A 254 20.10 -19.57 -3.53
CA ILE A 254 19.76 -20.27 -2.28
C ILE A 254 20.82 -21.34 -1.96
N GLU A 255 21.34 -22.04 -2.96
CA GLU A 255 22.44 -23.00 -2.80
C GLU A 255 23.70 -22.31 -2.23
N GLU A 256 24.10 -21.17 -2.78
CA GLU A 256 25.24 -20.40 -2.26
C GLU A 256 25.01 -19.91 -0.81
N LEU A 257 23.79 -19.47 -0.50
CA LEU A 257 23.44 -19.10 0.87
C LEU A 257 23.50 -20.30 1.83
N GLY A 258 23.16 -21.50 1.37
CA GLY A 258 23.27 -22.73 2.15
C GLY A 258 24.73 -23.13 2.46
N LYS A 259 25.70 -22.65 1.69
CA LYS A 259 27.14 -22.81 1.99
C LYS A 259 27.63 -21.85 3.07
N ILE A 260 26.96 -20.71 3.22
CA ILE A 260 27.31 -19.65 4.18
C ILE A 260 26.57 -19.81 5.51
N TYR A 261 25.29 -20.15 5.44
CA TYR A 261 24.40 -20.23 6.60
C TYR A 261 23.87 -21.65 6.78
N ASN A 262 23.54 -22.02 8.02
CA ASN A 262 22.94 -23.31 8.33
C ASN A 262 21.40 -23.24 8.20
N ILE A 263 20.90 -23.32 6.95
CA ILE A 263 19.47 -23.26 6.65
C ILE A 263 18.83 -24.60 7.05
N ARG A 264 17.99 -24.60 8.08
CA ARG A 264 17.35 -25.82 8.58
C ARG A 264 16.17 -26.25 7.73
N GLU A 265 15.29 -25.29 7.45
CA GLU A 265 14.06 -25.53 6.71
C GLU A 265 13.73 -24.29 5.88
N ILE A 266 13.04 -24.51 4.75
CA ILE A 266 12.54 -23.45 3.89
C ILE A 266 11.03 -23.61 3.75
N ALA A 267 10.27 -22.66 4.30
CA ALA A 267 8.83 -22.57 4.13
C ALA A 267 8.49 -21.97 2.76
N PHE A 268 7.54 -22.54 2.05
CA PHE A 268 7.12 -22.04 0.73
C PHE A 268 5.63 -22.24 0.46
N ASP A 269 5.07 -21.40 -0.41
CA ASP A 269 3.69 -21.58 -0.87
C ASP A 269 3.63 -22.70 -1.93
N ARG A 270 2.70 -23.64 -1.72
CA ARG A 270 2.50 -24.79 -2.61
C ARG A 270 2.06 -24.44 -4.04
N TRP A 271 1.58 -23.22 -4.29
CA TRP A 271 1.09 -22.81 -5.60
C TRP A 271 2.24 -22.34 -6.50
N GLY A 272 2.46 -23.03 -7.62
CA GLY A 272 3.43 -22.66 -8.65
C GLY A 272 4.89 -23.07 -8.40
N ALA A 273 5.22 -23.73 -7.29
CA ALA A 273 6.59 -24.02 -6.89
C ALA A 273 7.03 -25.49 -7.03
N VAL A 274 6.26 -26.35 -7.69
CA VAL A 274 6.50 -27.81 -7.70
C VAL A 274 7.90 -28.16 -8.21
N GLN A 275 8.33 -27.60 -9.34
CA GLN A 275 9.66 -27.91 -9.91
C GLN A 275 10.77 -27.36 -9.02
N MET A 276 10.64 -26.13 -8.57
CA MET A 276 11.66 -25.50 -7.71
C MET A 276 11.78 -26.22 -6.37
N SER A 277 10.67 -26.69 -5.77
CA SER A 277 10.73 -27.44 -4.53
C SER A 277 11.51 -28.76 -4.70
N GLN A 278 11.27 -29.48 -5.79
CA GLN A 278 12.04 -30.69 -6.10
C GLN A 278 13.52 -30.41 -6.28
N ASN A 279 13.88 -29.37 -7.02
CA ASN A 279 15.28 -28.99 -7.25
C ASN A 279 15.98 -28.62 -5.93
N LEU A 280 15.32 -27.86 -5.04
CA LEU A 280 15.87 -27.51 -3.73
C LEU A 280 15.99 -28.72 -2.80
N GLU A 281 15.06 -29.67 -2.84
CA GLU A 281 15.16 -30.95 -2.11
C GLU A 281 16.33 -31.78 -2.60
N GLU A 282 16.58 -31.84 -3.92
CA GLU A 282 17.76 -32.49 -4.51
C GLU A 282 19.08 -31.84 -4.09
N LEU A 283 19.08 -30.54 -3.84
CA LEU A 283 20.22 -29.80 -3.28
C LEU A 283 20.39 -30.03 -1.77
N GLY A 284 19.50 -30.80 -1.13
CA GLY A 284 19.58 -31.22 0.28
C GLY A 284 18.86 -30.28 1.27
N PHE A 285 18.02 -29.36 0.79
CA PHE A 285 17.20 -28.52 1.67
C PHE A 285 15.93 -29.24 2.14
N THR A 286 15.55 -29.02 3.36
CA THR A 286 14.26 -29.46 3.90
C THR A 286 13.19 -28.41 3.57
N LEU A 287 12.16 -28.81 2.83
CA LEU A 287 11.09 -27.90 2.41
C LEU A 287 9.82 -28.16 3.23
N VAL A 288 9.19 -27.08 3.68
CA VAL A 288 7.94 -27.11 4.44
C VAL A 288 6.85 -26.36 3.66
N GLN A 289 5.81 -27.08 3.23
CA GLN A 289 4.68 -26.46 2.56
C GLN A 289 3.83 -25.66 3.53
N PHE A 290 3.52 -24.44 3.16
CA PHE A 290 2.68 -23.55 3.94
C PHE A 290 1.47 -23.07 3.11
N GLY A 291 0.26 -23.21 3.67
CA GLY A 291 -0.97 -22.76 3.02
C GLY A 291 -1.25 -21.30 3.31
N GLN A 292 -1.71 -20.55 2.29
CA GLN A 292 -2.15 -19.15 2.49
C GLN A 292 -3.58 -19.04 3.04
N GLY A 293 -4.21 -20.18 3.39
CA GLY A 293 -5.57 -20.23 3.89
C GLY A 293 -5.72 -19.74 5.34
N TYR A 294 -6.90 -19.25 5.67
CA TYR A 294 -7.27 -18.78 7.02
C TYR A 294 -7.01 -19.84 8.14
N LYS A 295 -7.03 -21.11 7.80
CA LYS A 295 -6.73 -22.21 8.73
C LYS A 295 -5.25 -22.24 9.17
N ASP A 296 -4.34 -21.88 8.27
CA ASP A 296 -2.90 -21.95 8.53
C ASP A 296 -2.34 -20.64 9.11
N THR A 297 -3.08 -19.52 8.94
CA THR A 297 -2.67 -18.18 9.43
C THR A 297 -3.43 -17.71 10.66
N SER A 298 -4.66 -18.20 10.92
CA SER A 298 -5.54 -17.72 11.99
C SER A 298 -5.03 -17.99 13.42
N PRO A 299 -4.48 -19.17 13.76
CA PRO A 299 -3.99 -19.41 15.12
C PRO A 299 -2.88 -18.47 15.56
N THR A 300 -2.22 -17.87 14.60
CA THR A 300 -1.03 -17.04 14.81
C THR A 300 -1.36 -15.56 14.96
N LEU A 301 -2.48 -15.12 14.39
CA LEU A 301 -2.96 -13.75 14.56
C LEU A 301 -3.35 -13.47 16.03
N ASP A 302 -3.86 -14.46 16.75
CA ASP A 302 -4.27 -14.34 18.16
C ASP A 302 -3.09 -14.33 19.15
N ILE A 303 -1.99 -15.01 18.82
CA ILE A 303 -0.83 -15.12 19.72
C ILE A 303 0.07 -13.89 19.64
N ASN A 304 0.05 -13.13 18.56
CA ASN A 304 1.12 -12.17 18.23
C ASN A 304 0.68 -10.79 17.75
N ALA A 305 -0.43 -10.25 18.23
CA ALA A 305 -0.69 -8.82 18.05
C ALA A 305 0.48 -7.93 18.55
N SER A 306 1.25 -8.42 19.52
CA SER A 306 2.47 -7.76 20.03
C SER A 306 3.73 -8.06 19.19
N THR A 307 3.83 -9.24 18.56
CA THR A 307 5.01 -9.63 17.75
C THR A 307 4.78 -9.32 16.26
N CYS A 308 3.53 -9.41 15.79
CA CYS A 308 3.12 -9.03 14.43
C CYS A 308 3.26 -7.53 14.15
N SER A 309 3.41 -6.72 15.19
CA SER A 309 3.69 -5.29 15.06
C SER A 309 5.08 -4.98 14.50
N LEU A 310 5.90 -5.98 14.19
CA LEU A 310 7.28 -5.78 13.76
C LEU A 310 7.48 -5.74 12.23
N PHE A 311 6.50 -6.19 11.42
CA PHE A 311 6.74 -6.39 9.98
C PHE A 311 5.57 -5.89 9.12
N GLY A 312 5.77 -4.77 8.43
CA GLY A 312 4.78 -4.10 7.60
C GLY A 312 4.96 -4.28 6.08
N GLY A 313 3.87 -4.58 5.39
CA GLY A 313 3.68 -4.45 3.93
C GLY A 313 3.72 -5.72 3.08
N SER A 314 2.65 -5.97 2.35
CA SER A 314 2.39 -6.95 1.27
C SER A 314 3.05 -8.36 1.35
N ALA A 315 3.77 -8.81 0.36
CA ALA A 315 4.34 -10.17 0.23
C ALA A 315 5.39 -10.49 1.31
N ILE A 316 6.26 -9.55 1.64
CA ILE A 316 7.38 -9.74 2.60
C ILE A 316 6.85 -10.09 3.99
N SER A 317 5.82 -9.39 4.43
CA SER A 317 5.20 -9.63 5.75
C SER A 317 4.56 -10.99 5.84
N SER A 318 3.93 -11.43 4.75
CA SER A 318 3.31 -12.74 4.67
C SER A 318 4.37 -13.84 4.83
N VAL A 319 5.52 -13.71 4.17
CA VAL A 319 6.61 -14.70 4.24
C VAL A 319 7.27 -14.70 5.61
N ILE A 320 7.67 -13.55 6.13
CA ILE A 320 8.33 -13.45 7.45
C ILE A 320 7.39 -13.89 8.56
N PHE A 321 6.12 -13.48 8.50
CA PHE A 321 5.11 -13.87 9.47
C PHE A 321 4.86 -15.38 9.46
N LYS A 322 4.74 -15.98 8.29
CA LYS A 322 4.59 -17.42 8.11
C LYS A 322 5.76 -18.20 8.70
N MET A 323 6.98 -17.68 8.55
CA MET A 323 8.18 -18.31 9.05
C MET A 323 8.27 -18.29 10.57
N ILE A 324 8.04 -17.12 11.19
CA ILE A 324 8.09 -17.01 12.65
C ILE A 324 7.09 -17.96 13.30
N THR A 325 5.95 -18.21 12.68
CA THR A 325 4.90 -19.06 13.23
C THR A 325 5.10 -20.55 12.98
N ALA A 326 5.65 -20.92 11.83
CA ALA A 326 5.97 -22.31 11.53
C ALA A 326 7.06 -22.88 12.46
N PHE A 327 7.93 -22.01 13.01
CA PHE A 327 9.09 -22.42 13.80
C PHE A 327 9.04 -22.03 15.29
N SER A 328 7.90 -21.47 15.76
CA SER A 328 7.68 -21.13 17.18
C SER A 328 6.94 -22.23 17.97
N GLY A 329 6.65 -23.37 17.35
CA GLY A 329 5.93 -24.49 17.95
C GLY A 329 6.81 -25.54 18.58
#